data_0da57a65ca6d1283810ed8a562a5d3f9
#
_entry.id   0da57a65ca6d1283810ed8a562a5d3f9
#
_cell.length_a   1.000
_cell.length_b   1.000
_cell.length_c   1.000
_cell.angle_alpha   90.00
_cell.angle_beta   90.00
_cell.angle_gamma   90.00
#
_symmetry.space_group_name_H-M   'P 1'
#
loop_
_entity.id
_entity.type
_entity.pdbx_description
1 polymer ?
#
loop_
_entity_poly.entity_id
_entity_poly.type
_entity_poly.pdbx_seq_one_letter_code
_entity_poly.pdbx_strand_id
1 'polypeptide(L)'
;KINNIKEDESKKNIDFYYMNNTFDVIKQWFTDNKINKGDFLNILLKVNIIEENKQKIDIANNVRVIWYEIDDENEIDVFTRLNIGKIPLTNAELIKAIFLINTKEENEKLLLASQWDEIEYKLQDNSFFAFVSKDFDENNELKYPTRIEFIFDLIANKSNLEINNLQKDDERRSYYIFNELIKDNNTAKKYWDEVKKYFRVFNEFYSNQKYYHLVGFLVHNGVKIVEIVENFMNNSKDNFLNILKEKIKQKNQLKKKVFEELNYEEDYDLVTRILFLFNVISTMKSNHSRYPFNLHKSEKWSLEHIHAQKSENITKIEDRKDLLKMQLTYIDDKTIKKDIEDLLELEKITEEQISDIENRVSKLFTDKEIHTIDNLALLSRDDNSSLNNSIFPAKRDKIKNLDKEGSFIPICTKNVFLKYYSNDVKEALKEIKRALLAADV
;
A
#
# COMPACT_ATOMS: atom_id res chain seq x y z
N LYS A 1 -40.41 -7.17 19.16
CA LYS A 1 -40.11 -5.72 19.33
C LYS A 1 -39.64 -5.08 18.00
N ILE A 2 -38.87 -5.78 17.17
CA ILE A 2 -38.37 -5.27 15.86
C ILE A 2 -39.54 -4.87 14.94
N ASN A 3 -40.65 -5.62 14.93
CA ASN A 3 -41.82 -5.32 14.12
C ASN A 3 -42.56 -4.00 14.44
N ASN A 4 -42.20 -3.32 15.53
CA ASN A 4 -42.85 -2.11 16.03
C ASN A 4 -41.98 -0.87 15.95
N ILE A 5 -40.78 -0.98 15.38
CA ILE A 5 -39.88 0.18 15.18
C ILE A 5 -40.44 0.95 13.97
N LYS A 6 -40.87 2.18 14.18
CA LYS A 6 -41.33 3.06 13.11
C LYS A 6 -40.17 3.37 12.18
N GLU A 7 -40.44 3.52 10.88
CA GLU A 7 -39.42 3.80 9.86
C GLU A 7 -38.55 5.03 10.20
N ASP A 8 -39.12 6.03 10.86
CA ASP A 8 -38.40 7.22 11.33
C ASP A 8 -37.47 6.96 12.51
N GLU A 9 -37.72 5.95 13.35
CA GLU A 9 -36.83 5.54 14.44
C GLU A 9 -35.69 4.68 13.95
N SER A 10 -35.95 3.84 12.94
CA SER A 10 -34.89 3.02 12.31
C SER A 10 -33.85 3.88 11.61
N LYS A 11 -34.23 5.04 11.05
CA LYS A 11 -33.33 6.00 10.42
C LYS A 11 -32.45 6.78 11.41
N LYS A 12 -32.83 6.84 12.67
CA LYS A 12 -32.10 7.61 13.71
C LYS A 12 -31.06 6.79 14.46
N ASN A 13 -31.15 5.47 14.41
CA ASN A 13 -30.21 4.56 15.07
C ASN A 13 -29.71 3.54 14.07
N ILE A 14 -28.39 3.50 13.88
CA ILE A 14 -27.74 2.67 12.86
C ILE A 14 -27.98 1.17 13.11
N ASP A 15 -28.01 0.73 14.38
CA ASP A 15 -28.27 -0.67 14.71
C ASP A 15 -29.71 -1.06 14.33
N PHE A 16 -30.69 -0.20 14.64
CA PHE A 16 -32.06 -0.42 14.24
C PHE A 16 -32.24 -0.40 12.72
N TYR A 17 -31.50 0.43 12.01
CA TYR A 17 -31.50 0.45 10.55
C TYR A 17 -31.03 -0.88 9.96
N TYR A 18 -29.90 -1.40 10.41
CA TYR A 18 -29.41 -2.70 9.92
C TYR A 18 -30.29 -3.86 10.36
N MET A 19 -30.77 -3.88 11.59
CA MET A 19 -31.69 -4.90 12.08
C MET A 19 -32.99 -4.93 11.25
N ASN A 20 -33.53 -3.77 10.92
CA ASN A 20 -34.76 -3.65 10.14
C ASN A 20 -34.54 -4.11 8.69
N ASN A 21 -33.45 -3.64 8.05
CA ASN A 21 -33.08 -4.07 6.71
C ASN A 21 -32.83 -5.58 6.64
N THR A 22 -32.12 -6.14 7.59
CA THR A 22 -31.87 -7.58 7.67
C THR A 22 -33.18 -8.36 7.84
N PHE A 23 -34.09 -7.87 8.67
CA PHE A 23 -35.40 -8.47 8.85
C PHE A 23 -36.22 -8.45 7.56
N ASP A 24 -36.20 -7.34 6.82
CA ASP A 24 -36.92 -7.21 5.56
C ASP A 24 -36.32 -8.10 4.47
N VAL A 25 -34.99 -8.21 4.39
CA VAL A 25 -34.30 -9.14 3.50
C VAL A 25 -34.68 -10.59 3.79
N ILE A 26 -34.68 -10.99 5.06
CA ILE A 26 -35.10 -12.35 5.46
C ILE A 26 -36.57 -12.58 5.08
N LYS A 27 -37.44 -11.63 5.34
CA LYS A 27 -38.86 -11.70 5.03
C LYS A 27 -39.11 -11.83 3.52
N GLN A 28 -38.37 -11.02 2.73
CA GLN A 28 -38.43 -11.04 1.27
C GLN A 28 -37.92 -12.40 0.74
N TRP A 29 -36.84 -12.94 1.29
CA TRP A 29 -36.31 -14.24 0.89
C TRP A 29 -37.34 -15.36 1.03
N PHE A 30 -38.11 -15.41 2.15
CA PHE A 30 -39.17 -16.37 2.33
C PHE A 30 -40.29 -16.23 1.28
N THR A 31 -40.60 -14.99 0.90
CA THR A 31 -41.62 -14.67 -0.12
C THR A 31 -41.16 -15.10 -1.50
N ASP A 32 -39.94 -14.73 -1.89
CA ASP A 32 -39.39 -15.01 -3.22
C ASP A 32 -39.19 -16.50 -3.47
N ASN A 33 -38.78 -17.23 -2.45
CA ASN A 33 -38.60 -18.67 -2.54
C ASN A 33 -39.87 -19.48 -2.27
N LYS A 34 -41.02 -18.80 -1.94
CA LYS A 34 -42.29 -19.44 -1.60
C LYS A 34 -42.18 -20.49 -0.49
N ILE A 35 -41.33 -20.25 0.49
CA ILE A 35 -41.10 -21.16 1.61
C ILE A 35 -42.01 -20.81 2.76
N ASN A 36 -42.73 -21.82 3.30
CA ASN A 36 -43.50 -21.65 4.51
C ASN A 36 -42.58 -21.58 5.74
N LYS A 37 -42.75 -20.53 6.55
CA LYS A 37 -41.92 -20.32 7.75
C LYS A 37 -42.06 -21.45 8.76
N GLY A 38 -43.25 -22.02 8.92
CA GLY A 38 -43.49 -23.16 9.80
C GLY A 38 -42.74 -24.40 9.36
N ASP A 39 -42.78 -24.72 8.07
CA ASP A 39 -42.05 -25.86 7.51
C ASP A 39 -40.55 -25.70 7.62
N PHE A 40 -40.06 -24.48 7.39
CA PHE A 40 -38.65 -24.14 7.56
C PHE A 40 -38.20 -24.33 9.02
N LEU A 41 -39.00 -23.85 10.01
CA LEU A 41 -38.72 -24.04 11.43
C LEU A 41 -38.75 -25.54 11.81
N ASN A 42 -39.67 -26.31 11.27
CA ASN A 42 -39.73 -27.75 11.52
C ASN A 42 -38.47 -28.47 11.05
N ILE A 43 -37.90 -28.04 9.93
CA ILE A 43 -36.61 -28.57 9.43
C ILE A 43 -35.46 -28.16 10.35
N LEU A 44 -35.39 -26.88 10.72
CA LEU A 44 -34.31 -26.37 11.57
C LEU A 44 -34.32 -26.97 12.99
N LEU A 45 -35.51 -27.23 13.53
CA LEU A 45 -35.69 -27.70 14.91
C LEU A 45 -35.85 -29.22 15.00
N LYS A 46 -35.74 -29.95 13.87
CA LYS A 46 -35.86 -31.39 13.81
C LYS A 46 -34.90 -32.06 14.81
N VAL A 47 -35.44 -32.97 15.64
CA VAL A 47 -34.68 -33.72 16.64
C VAL A 47 -34.70 -35.19 16.21
N ASN A 48 -33.53 -35.83 16.19
CA ASN A 48 -33.40 -37.26 15.97
C ASN A 48 -32.36 -37.81 16.96
N ILE A 49 -32.88 -38.35 18.08
CA ILE A 49 -32.05 -38.85 19.19
C ILE A 49 -31.79 -40.32 19.01
N ILE A 50 -30.50 -40.68 18.96
CA ILE A 50 -30.03 -42.07 19.10
C ILE A 50 -29.35 -42.23 20.46
N GLU A 51 -29.34 -43.46 20.95
CA GLU A 51 -28.62 -43.81 22.17
C GLU A 51 -27.36 -44.63 21.79
N GLU A 52 -26.19 -44.06 22.01
CA GLU A 52 -24.92 -44.68 21.77
C GLU A 52 -24.05 -44.58 23.02
N ASN A 53 -23.51 -45.71 23.51
CA ASN A 53 -22.69 -45.81 24.72
C ASN A 53 -23.35 -45.20 25.98
N LYS A 54 -24.67 -45.37 26.12
CA LYS A 54 -25.50 -44.77 27.22
C LYS A 54 -25.58 -43.24 27.17
N GLN A 55 -25.20 -42.59 26.08
CA GLN A 55 -25.39 -41.17 25.84
C GLN A 55 -26.43 -40.95 24.75
N LYS A 56 -27.32 -39.96 24.99
CA LYS A 56 -28.30 -39.53 23.97
C LYS A 56 -27.63 -38.54 23.03
N ILE A 57 -27.50 -38.89 21.79
CA ILE A 57 -26.87 -38.04 20.76
C ILE A 57 -27.95 -37.68 19.73
N ASP A 58 -28.08 -36.37 19.48
CA ASP A 58 -28.94 -35.88 18.38
C ASP A 58 -28.15 -35.86 17.07
N ILE A 59 -28.54 -36.72 16.15
CA ILE A 59 -27.91 -36.87 14.81
C ILE A 59 -28.63 -36.06 13.72
N ALA A 60 -29.68 -35.30 14.04
CA ALA A 60 -30.34 -34.46 13.07
C ALA A 60 -29.48 -33.27 12.68
N ASN A 61 -29.47 -32.95 11.37
CA ASN A 61 -28.93 -31.67 10.90
C ASN A 61 -29.92 -30.56 11.30
N ASN A 62 -29.72 -30.01 12.49
CA ASN A 62 -30.57 -28.94 13.04
C ASN A 62 -29.73 -27.72 13.45
N VAL A 63 -30.41 -26.59 13.57
CA VAL A 63 -29.80 -25.35 14.10
C VAL A 63 -30.22 -25.20 15.56
N ARG A 64 -29.26 -24.93 16.43
CA ARG A 64 -29.49 -24.72 17.85
C ARG A 64 -29.00 -23.35 18.25
N VAL A 65 -29.67 -22.75 19.22
CA VAL A 65 -29.31 -21.47 19.83
C VAL A 65 -28.80 -21.76 21.27
N ILE A 66 -27.66 -21.22 21.61
CA ILE A 66 -27.17 -21.23 22.98
C ILE A 66 -27.84 -20.05 23.69
N TRP A 67 -28.66 -20.36 24.69
CA TRP A 67 -29.22 -19.34 25.58
C TRP A 67 -28.37 -19.29 26.85
N TYR A 68 -27.77 -18.14 27.12
CA TYR A 68 -26.98 -17.90 28.32
C TYR A 68 -27.56 -16.70 29.06
N GLU A 69 -27.97 -16.91 30.30
CA GLU A 69 -28.52 -15.87 31.17
C GLU A 69 -27.41 -15.41 32.13
N ILE A 70 -27.24 -14.12 32.26
CA ILE A 70 -26.15 -13.51 33.03
C ILE A 70 -26.76 -12.99 34.33
N ASP A 71 -26.38 -13.60 35.44
CA ASP A 71 -26.74 -13.14 36.79
C ASP A 71 -25.57 -12.36 37.40
N ASP A 72 -25.76 -11.08 37.70
CA ASP A 72 -24.87 -10.19 38.46
C ASP A 72 -23.38 -10.10 38.03
N GLU A 73 -23.00 -10.62 36.85
CA GLU A 73 -21.66 -10.47 36.30
C GLU A 73 -21.58 -9.23 35.37
N ASN A 74 -20.35 -8.72 35.20
CA ASN A 74 -20.11 -7.66 34.24
C ASN A 74 -20.40 -8.17 32.80
N GLU A 75 -21.44 -7.65 32.19
CA GLU A 75 -21.93 -8.04 30.84
C GLU A 75 -20.83 -8.03 29.80
N ILE A 76 -19.86 -7.11 29.93
CA ILE A 76 -18.74 -6.95 28.99
C ILE A 76 -17.72 -8.07 29.13
N ASP A 77 -17.43 -8.48 30.37
CA ASP A 77 -16.50 -9.57 30.62
C ASP A 77 -17.06 -10.90 30.12
N VAL A 78 -18.37 -11.12 30.32
CA VAL A 78 -19.07 -12.31 29.80
C VAL A 78 -19.10 -12.30 28.28
N PHE A 79 -19.44 -11.17 27.66
CA PHE A 79 -19.43 -11.02 26.22
C PHE A 79 -18.02 -11.27 25.63
N THR A 80 -17.00 -10.72 26.26
CA THR A 80 -15.58 -10.92 25.85
C THR A 80 -15.19 -12.39 25.97
N ARG A 81 -15.52 -13.06 27.11
CA ARG A 81 -15.23 -14.50 27.34
C ARG A 81 -15.94 -15.40 26.31
N LEU A 82 -17.19 -15.10 25.98
CA LEU A 82 -17.95 -15.87 24.99
C LEU A 82 -17.44 -15.73 23.58
N ASN A 83 -16.81 -14.59 23.26
CA ASN A 83 -16.26 -14.32 21.93
C ASN A 83 -14.80 -14.78 21.77
N ILE A 84 -14.04 -15.00 22.85
CA ILE A 84 -12.63 -15.44 22.80
C ILE A 84 -12.40 -16.72 21.97
N GLY A 85 -13.43 -17.54 21.77
CA GLY A 85 -13.30 -18.83 21.09
C GLY A 85 -13.78 -18.86 19.63
N LYS A 86 -14.29 -17.76 19.02
CA LYS A 86 -14.89 -17.80 17.68
C LYS A 86 -14.28 -16.81 16.70
N ILE A 87 -14.49 -15.55 16.91
CA ILE A 87 -13.86 -14.44 16.17
C ILE A 87 -13.46 -13.44 17.25
N PRO A 88 -12.19 -13.34 17.58
CA PRO A 88 -11.75 -12.41 18.61
C PRO A 88 -12.09 -10.99 18.17
N LEU A 89 -12.67 -10.20 19.09
CA LEU A 89 -12.87 -8.78 18.87
C LEU A 89 -11.53 -8.13 18.53
N THR A 90 -11.56 -7.25 17.55
CA THR A 90 -10.39 -6.44 17.18
C THR A 90 -10.06 -5.44 18.30
N ASN A 91 -8.84 -4.93 18.33
CA ASN A 91 -8.51 -3.85 19.28
C ASN A 91 -9.41 -2.63 19.08
N ALA A 92 -9.76 -2.32 17.81
CA ALA A 92 -10.66 -1.22 17.51
C ALA A 92 -12.04 -1.40 18.17
N GLU A 93 -12.64 -2.58 18.08
CA GLU A 93 -13.93 -2.87 18.71
C GLU A 93 -13.88 -2.76 20.24
N LEU A 94 -12.82 -3.29 20.86
CA LEU A 94 -12.60 -3.17 22.29
C LEU A 94 -12.38 -1.71 22.72
N ILE A 95 -11.59 -0.95 21.99
CA ILE A 95 -11.35 0.48 22.25
C ILE A 95 -12.63 1.30 22.02
N LYS A 96 -13.42 0.97 20.98
CA LYS A 96 -14.74 1.60 20.76
C LYS A 96 -15.66 1.43 21.96
N ALA A 97 -15.69 0.21 22.54
CA ALA A 97 -16.45 -0.06 23.74
C ALA A 97 -15.98 0.77 24.95
N ILE A 98 -14.65 0.90 25.16
CA ILE A 98 -14.10 1.76 26.23
C ILE A 98 -14.58 3.21 26.07
N PHE A 99 -14.52 3.78 24.87
CA PHE A 99 -15.00 5.13 24.61
C PHE A 99 -16.49 5.28 24.89
N LEU A 100 -17.32 4.35 24.40
CA LEU A 100 -18.78 4.42 24.57
C LEU A 100 -19.23 4.28 26.02
N ILE A 101 -18.56 3.40 26.80
CA ILE A 101 -18.88 3.19 28.25
C ILE A 101 -18.52 4.44 29.03
N ASN A 102 -17.39 5.06 28.75
CA ASN A 102 -16.90 6.23 29.47
C ASN A 102 -17.53 7.55 28.99
N THR A 103 -18.30 7.56 27.90
CA THR A 103 -19.07 8.73 27.44
C THR A 103 -20.46 8.72 28.11
N LYS A 104 -20.80 9.80 28.79
CA LYS A 104 -22.05 9.85 29.59
C LYS A 104 -23.29 10.21 28.77
N GLU A 105 -23.15 11.22 27.92
CA GLU A 105 -24.27 11.78 27.18
C GLU A 105 -24.56 10.97 25.91
N GLU A 106 -25.82 10.56 25.73
CA GLU A 106 -26.25 9.72 24.62
C GLU A 106 -25.99 10.39 23.26
N ASN A 107 -26.20 11.71 23.16
CA ASN A 107 -25.88 12.46 21.94
C ASN A 107 -24.38 12.49 21.65
N GLU A 108 -23.51 12.52 22.67
CA GLU A 108 -22.06 12.41 22.48
C GLU A 108 -21.64 11.03 22.00
N LYS A 109 -22.30 9.96 22.49
CA LYS A 109 -22.07 8.58 21.99
C LYS A 109 -22.43 8.44 20.52
N LEU A 110 -23.60 8.96 20.11
CA LEU A 110 -24.03 8.93 18.72
C LEU A 110 -23.07 9.72 17.81
N LEU A 111 -22.63 10.88 18.28
CA LEU A 111 -21.65 11.69 17.54
C LEU A 111 -20.31 10.97 17.41
N LEU A 112 -19.81 10.34 18.47
CA LEU A 112 -18.60 9.55 18.46
C LEU A 112 -18.70 8.39 17.46
N ALA A 113 -19.82 7.65 17.48
CA ALA A 113 -20.05 6.55 16.56
C ALA A 113 -20.03 7.02 15.09
N SER A 114 -20.72 8.13 14.79
CA SER A 114 -20.73 8.71 13.43
C SER A 114 -19.34 9.17 12.97
N GLN A 115 -18.58 9.84 13.85
CA GLN A 115 -17.22 10.26 13.55
C GLN A 115 -16.27 9.08 13.40
N TRP A 116 -16.46 7.99 14.18
CA TRP A 116 -15.70 6.76 14.01
C TRP A 116 -15.90 6.16 12.62
N ASP A 117 -17.15 6.04 12.20
CA ASP A 117 -17.48 5.47 10.90
C ASP A 117 -16.91 6.32 9.75
N GLU A 118 -16.93 7.65 9.87
CA GLU A 118 -16.29 8.57 8.92
C GLU A 118 -14.77 8.32 8.84
N ILE A 119 -14.09 8.22 9.98
CA ILE A 119 -12.64 7.97 10.05
C ILE A 119 -12.31 6.63 9.43
N GLU A 120 -13.01 5.57 9.82
CA GLU A 120 -12.78 4.21 9.31
C GLU A 120 -13.03 4.14 7.81
N TYR A 121 -14.14 4.71 7.32
CA TYR A 121 -14.44 4.78 5.89
C TYR A 121 -13.34 5.47 5.09
N LYS A 122 -12.83 6.60 5.59
CA LYS A 122 -11.76 7.34 4.89
C LYS A 122 -10.43 6.59 4.90
N LEU A 123 -10.10 5.93 6.00
CA LEU A 123 -8.91 5.11 6.11
C LEU A 123 -8.96 3.86 5.21
N GLN A 124 -10.15 3.38 4.84
CA GLN A 124 -10.35 2.28 3.90
C GLN A 124 -9.88 2.61 2.47
N ASP A 125 -9.78 3.89 2.10
CA ASP A 125 -9.16 4.30 0.84
C ASP A 125 -7.67 3.91 0.83
N ASN A 126 -7.31 2.98 -0.08
CA ASN A 126 -5.94 2.48 -0.19
C ASN A 126 -4.94 3.59 -0.51
N SER A 127 -5.32 4.57 -1.33
CA SER A 127 -4.46 5.71 -1.68
C SER A 127 -4.24 6.62 -0.48
N PHE A 128 -5.28 6.80 0.36
CA PHE A 128 -5.19 7.55 1.60
C PHE A 128 -4.34 6.82 2.65
N PHE A 129 -4.53 5.52 2.82
CA PHE A 129 -3.82 4.78 3.85
C PHE A 129 -2.34 4.58 3.49
N ALA A 130 -2.04 4.26 2.24
CA ALA A 130 -0.68 3.94 1.81
C ALA A 130 0.32 5.11 1.91
N PHE A 131 -0.12 6.37 1.88
CA PHE A 131 0.82 7.47 2.02
C PHE A 131 1.24 7.73 3.48
N VAL A 132 0.42 7.33 4.47
CA VAL A 132 0.71 7.53 5.90
C VAL A 132 1.28 6.30 6.59
N SER A 133 1.06 5.10 6.02
CA SER A 133 1.51 3.84 6.61
C SER A 133 2.10 2.91 5.57
N LYS A 134 3.17 2.24 5.98
CA LYS A 134 3.76 1.11 5.24
C LYS A 134 3.53 -0.23 5.97
N ASP A 135 2.68 -0.24 7.01
CA ASP A 135 2.45 -1.42 7.85
C ASP A 135 1.50 -2.41 7.17
N PHE A 136 2.09 -3.19 6.28
CA PHE A 136 1.52 -4.39 5.69
C PHE A 136 2.43 -5.55 6.06
N ASP A 137 1.92 -6.75 6.08
CA ASP A 137 2.72 -7.94 6.33
C ASP A 137 3.55 -8.35 5.10
N GLU A 138 4.28 -9.46 5.22
CA GLU A 138 5.11 -10.01 4.15
C GLU A 138 4.30 -10.46 2.92
N ASN A 139 2.98 -10.68 3.08
CA ASN A 139 2.05 -11.06 2.03
C ASN A 139 1.33 -9.86 1.41
N ASN A 140 1.72 -8.63 1.78
CA ASN A 140 1.06 -7.39 1.38
C ASN A 140 -0.37 -7.24 1.92
N GLU A 141 -0.71 -7.99 2.97
CA GLU A 141 -1.94 -7.84 3.72
C GLU A 141 -1.80 -6.79 4.82
N LEU A 142 -2.91 -6.18 5.21
CA LEU A 142 -2.92 -5.16 6.27
C LEU A 142 -2.55 -5.79 7.61
N LYS A 143 -1.57 -5.20 8.29
CA LYS A 143 -1.23 -5.55 9.67
C LYS A 143 -2.43 -5.41 10.64
N TYR A 144 -3.35 -4.52 10.33
CA TYR A 144 -4.49 -4.19 11.17
C TYR A 144 -5.79 -4.78 10.61
N PRO A 145 -6.59 -5.50 11.42
CA PRO A 145 -7.93 -5.93 11.03
C PRO A 145 -8.84 -4.76 10.65
N THR A 146 -8.67 -3.62 11.33
CA THR A 146 -9.34 -2.35 11.05
C THR A 146 -8.32 -1.23 10.99
N ARG A 147 -8.44 -0.32 10.02
CA ARG A 147 -7.38 0.68 9.79
C ARG A 147 -7.34 1.80 10.83
N ILE A 148 -8.40 2.01 11.58
CA ILE A 148 -8.39 2.98 12.68
C ILE A 148 -7.43 2.55 13.82
N GLU A 149 -7.13 1.24 13.95
CA GLU A 149 -6.14 0.73 14.90
C GLU A 149 -4.76 1.37 14.69
N PHE A 150 -4.43 1.71 13.46
CA PHE A 150 -3.20 2.45 13.17
C PHE A 150 -3.11 3.75 13.97
N ILE A 151 -4.20 4.53 14.06
CA ILE A 151 -4.22 5.77 14.86
C ILE A 151 -4.09 5.45 16.35
N PHE A 152 -4.74 4.39 16.81
CA PHE A 152 -4.64 3.96 18.23
C PHE A 152 -3.21 3.55 18.57
N ASP A 153 -2.53 2.80 17.71
CA ASP A 153 -1.13 2.45 17.91
C ASP A 153 -0.20 3.68 17.96
N LEU A 154 -0.46 4.70 17.13
CA LEU A 154 0.31 5.95 17.19
C LEU A 154 0.13 6.65 18.55
N ILE A 155 -1.09 6.72 19.06
CA ILE A 155 -1.40 7.36 20.35
C ILE A 155 -0.83 6.52 21.50
N ALA A 156 -1.01 5.19 21.47
CA ALA A 156 -0.49 4.28 22.46
C ALA A 156 1.04 4.34 22.56
N ASN A 157 1.73 4.37 21.42
CA ASN A 157 3.19 4.50 21.38
C ASN A 157 3.68 5.86 21.91
N LYS A 158 2.93 6.93 21.66
CA LYS A 158 3.26 8.27 22.14
C LYS A 158 3.04 8.43 23.64
N SER A 159 2.09 7.70 24.21
CA SER A 159 1.74 7.83 25.65
C SER A 159 2.91 7.46 26.56
N ASN A 160 3.89 6.69 26.08
CA ASN A 160 5.00 6.11 26.86
C ASN A 160 4.53 5.38 28.14
N LEU A 161 3.26 4.96 28.17
CA LEU A 161 2.72 4.23 29.31
C LEU A 161 3.27 2.81 29.31
N GLU A 162 3.95 2.44 30.38
CA GLU A 162 4.39 1.08 30.61
C GLU A 162 3.41 0.35 31.50
N ILE A 163 2.89 -0.77 31.03
CA ILE A 163 2.01 -1.65 31.81
C ILE A 163 2.85 -2.86 32.23
N ASN A 164 2.80 -3.20 33.52
CA ASN A 164 3.56 -4.32 34.05
C ASN A 164 3.24 -5.61 33.30
N ASN A 165 4.28 -6.32 32.87
CA ASN A 165 4.23 -7.58 32.11
C ASN A 165 3.65 -7.49 30.69
N LEU A 166 3.37 -6.30 30.15
CA LEU A 166 2.92 -6.13 28.77
C LEU A 166 4.14 -5.98 27.84
N GLN A 167 4.28 -6.89 26.88
CA GLN A 167 5.34 -6.84 25.88
C GLN A 167 5.03 -5.77 24.83
N LYS A 168 6.09 -5.22 24.17
CA LYS A 168 5.92 -4.17 23.16
C LYS A 168 5.26 -4.66 21.88
N ASP A 169 5.36 -5.95 21.60
CA ASP A 169 4.81 -6.66 20.45
C ASP A 169 3.52 -7.41 20.76
N ASP A 170 2.94 -7.21 21.95
CA ASP A 170 1.64 -7.78 22.32
C ASP A 170 0.55 -7.27 21.38
N GLU A 171 -0.20 -8.20 20.79
CA GLU A 171 -1.29 -7.89 19.84
C GLU A 171 -2.38 -7.01 20.46
N ARG A 172 -2.60 -7.11 21.78
CA ARG A 172 -3.59 -6.35 22.52
C ARG A 172 -3.05 -5.09 23.19
N ARG A 173 -1.81 -4.72 22.87
CA ARG A 173 -1.11 -3.61 23.53
C ARG A 173 -1.89 -2.29 23.46
N SER A 174 -2.42 -1.93 22.31
CA SER A 174 -3.19 -0.69 22.14
C SER A 174 -4.45 -0.70 23.01
N TYR A 175 -5.17 -1.81 23.04
CA TYR A 175 -6.34 -1.96 23.92
C TYR A 175 -5.98 -1.77 25.40
N TYR A 176 -4.96 -2.45 25.91
CA TYR A 176 -4.56 -2.32 27.31
C TYR A 176 -4.15 -0.89 27.66
N ILE A 177 -3.42 -0.22 26.77
CA ILE A 177 -3.02 1.17 26.98
C ILE A 177 -4.24 2.08 27.01
N PHE A 178 -5.17 1.97 26.07
CA PHE A 178 -6.39 2.78 26.06
C PHE A 178 -7.28 2.50 27.28
N ASN A 179 -7.34 1.26 27.74
CA ASN A 179 -8.06 0.91 28.97
C ASN A 179 -7.45 1.58 30.21
N GLU A 180 -6.13 1.80 30.26
CA GLU A 180 -5.48 2.57 31.32
C GLU A 180 -5.63 4.08 31.16
N LEU A 181 -5.65 4.60 29.93
CA LEU A 181 -5.74 6.03 29.62
C LEU A 181 -7.16 6.60 29.81
N ILE A 182 -8.17 5.78 29.57
CA ILE A 182 -9.59 6.21 29.60
C ILE A 182 -10.27 5.61 30.83
N LYS A 183 -10.52 6.45 31.84
CA LYS A 183 -11.15 6.06 33.11
C LYS A 183 -12.47 6.78 33.39
N ASP A 184 -12.76 7.84 32.65
CA ASP A 184 -13.93 8.69 32.80
C ASP A 184 -14.28 9.46 31.54
N ASN A 185 -15.39 10.21 31.60
CA ASN A 185 -15.88 11.01 30.48
C ASN A 185 -14.86 12.07 29.98
N ASN A 186 -14.06 12.64 30.87
CA ASN A 186 -13.10 13.68 30.50
C ASN A 186 -11.92 13.09 29.74
N THR A 187 -11.41 11.95 30.21
CA THR A 187 -10.33 11.21 29.56
C THR A 187 -10.80 10.60 28.24
N ALA A 188 -12.03 10.08 28.16
CA ALA A 188 -12.62 9.61 26.91
C ALA A 188 -12.66 10.74 25.87
N LYS A 189 -13.20 11.89 26.23
CA LYS A 189 -13.24 13.07 25.34
C LYS A 189 -11.86 13.55 24.91
N LYS A 190 -10.90 13.62 25.84
CA LYS A 190 -9.52 14.00 25.57
C LYS A 190 -8.87 13.10 24.51
N TYR A 191 -8.96 11.79 24.68
CA TYR A 191 -8.30 10.84 23.76
C TYR A 191 -9.06 10.70 22.44
N TRP A 192 -10.39 10.87 22.44
CA TRP A 192 -11.14 10.97 21.20
C TRP A 192 -10.76 12.22 20.38
N ASP A 193 -10.55 13.34 21.04
CA ASP A 193 -10.04 14.56 20.40
C ASP A 193 -8.64 14.35 19.83
N GLU A 194 -7.78 13.56 20.48
CA GLU A 194 -6.45 13.18 19.95
C GLU A 194 -6.60 12.33 18.67
N VAL A 195 -7.49 11.32 18.65
CA VAL A 195 -7.80 10.52 17.45
C VAL A 195 -8.22 11.42 16.28
N LYS A 196 -9.20 12.30 16.54
CA LYS A 196 -9.66 13.27 15.53
C LYS A 196 -8.57 14.21 15.07
N LYS A 197 -7.63 14.57 15.94
CA LYS A 197 -6.50 15.44 15.63
C LYS A 197 -5.55 14.76 14.64
N TYR A 198 -5.17 13.49 14.87
CA TYR A 198 -4.37 12.73 13.92
C TYR A 198 -5.07 12.60 12.57
N PHE A 199 -6.34 12.24 12.57
CA PHE A 199 -7.12 12.11 11.34
C PHE A 199 -7.21 13.43 10.54
N ARG A 200 -7.44 14.56 11.22
CA ARG A 200 -7.44 15.89 10.57
C ARG A 200 -6.10 16.24 9.95
N VAL A 201 -5.00 15.90 10.61
CA VAL A 201 -3.66 16.12 10.05
C VAL A 201 -3.43 15.25 8.83
N PHE A 202 -3.85 13.98 8.87
CA PHE A 202 -3.76 13.11 7.69
C PHE A 202 -4.59 13.62 6.51
N ASN A 203 -5.79 14.13 6.76
CA ASN A 203 -6.61 14.78 5.73
C ASN A 203 -5.95 16.04 5.16
N GLU A 204 -5.34 16.89 6.01
CA GLU A 204 -4.57 18.06 5.56
C GLU A 204 -3.41 17.63 4.65
N PHE A 205 -2.65 16.59 5.05
CA PHE A 205 -1.56 16.06 4.24
C PHE A 205 -2.06 15.49 2.91
N TYR A 206 -3.16 14.74 2.94
CA TYR A 206 -3.74 14.15 1.73
C TYR A 206 -4.26 15.22 0.77
N SER A 207 -4.91 16.25 1.29
CA SER A 207 -5.52 17.32 0.49
C SER A 207 -4.48 18.24 -0.15
N ASN A 208 -3.33 18.43 0.51
CA ASN A 208 -2.26 19.26 0.00
C ASN A 208 -1.30 18.45 -0.87
N GLN A 209 -1.20 18.80 -2.15
CA GLN A 209 -0.38 18.10 -3.14
C GLN A 209 1.10 17.97 -2.71
N LYS A 210 1.69 19.04 -2.15
CA LYS A 210 3.08 19.01 -1.69
C LYS A 210 3.24 18.10 -0.47
N TYR A 211 2.37 18.25 0.52
CA TYR A 211 2.44 17.41 1.73
C TYR A 211 2.24 15.93 1.39
N TYR A 212 1.25 15.59 0.57
CA TYR A 212 1.00 14.22 0.15
C TYR A 212 2.26 13.54 -0.39
N HIS A 213 2.93 14.18 -1.35
CA HIS A 213 4.09 13.59 -2.00
C HIS A 213 5.31 13.53 -1.09
N LEU A 214 5.61 14.61 -0.35
CA LEU A 214 6.80 14.66 0.49
C LEU A 214 6.67 13.79 1.75
N VAL A 215 5.49 13.78 2.37
CA VAL A 215 5.19 12.90 3.52
C VAL A 215 5.20 11.44 3.09
N GLY A 216 4.49 11.09 2.01
CA GLY A 216 4.47 9.73 1.49
C GLY A 216 5.87 9.21 1.16
N PHE A 217 6.69 10.01 0.48
CA PHE A 217 8.10 9.66 0.23
C PHE A 217 8.88 9.38 1.53
N LEU A 218 8.76 10.24 2.54
CA LEU A 218 9.48 10.08 3.81
C LEU A 218 9.02 8.83 4.58
N VAL A 219 7.70 8.58 4.63
CA VAL A 219 7.13 7.39 5.27
C VAL A 219 7.64 6.12 4.60
N HIS A 220 7.61 6.06 3.26
CA HIS A 220 8.12 4.91 2.51
C HIS A 220 9.63 4.70 2.67
N ASN A 221 10.38 5.75 3.03
CA ASN A 221 11.80 5.69 3.37
C ASN A 221 12.08 5.56 4.88
N GLY A 222 11.10 5.13 5.67
CA GLY A 222 11.25 4.75 7.05
C GLY A 222 11.25 5.88 8.07
N VAL A 223 10.79 7.09 7.69
CA VAL A 223 10.53 8.16 8.67
C VAL A 223 9.17 7.87 9.34
N LYS A 224 9.15 7.89 10.66
CA LYS A 224 7.94 7.62 11.43
C LYS A 224 6.91 8.74 11.23
N ILE A 225 5.69 8.37 10.88
CA ILE A 225 4.61 9.36 10.66
C ILE A 225 4.30 10.20 11.91
N VAL A 226 4.47 9.63 13.11
CA VAL A 226 4.32 10.37 14.38
C VAL A 226 5.24 11.58 14.43
N GLU A 227 6.51 11.39 14.07
CA GLU A 227 7.50 12.47 14.04
C GLU A 227 7.10 13.58 13.04
N ILE A 228 6.55 13.19 11.88
CA ILE A 228 6.09 14.14 10.87
C ILE A 228 4.87 14.92 11.38
N VAL A 229 3.91 14.24 12.01
CA VAL A 229 2.72 14.86 12.62
C VAL A 229 3.10 15.83 13.72
N GLU A 230 4.03 15.47 14.61
CA GLU A 230 4.51 16.35 15.67
C GLU A 230 5.21 17.60 15.13
N ASN A 231 6.03 17.45 14.10
CA ASN A 231 6.64 18.58 13.42
C ASN A 231 5.58 19.50 12.79
N PHE A 232 4.52 18.96 12.20
CA PHE A 232 3.43 19.75 11.65
C PHE A 232 2.68 20.54 12.73
N MET A 233 2.39 19.88 13.85
CA MET A 233 1.63 20.49 14.95
C MET A 233 2.39 21.61 15.68
N ASN A 234 3.74 21.54 15.70
CA ASN A 234 4.58 22.42 16.48
C ASN A 234 5.24 23.53 15.64
N ASN A 235 4.97 23.60 14.34
CA ASN A 235 5.59 24.57 13.44
C ASN A 235 4.56 25.28 12.55
N SER A 236 4.93 26.45 12.02
CA SER A 236 4.17 27.09 10.95
C SER A 236 4.21 26.24 9.67
N LYS A 237 3.23 26.42 8.77
CA LYS A 237 3.14 25.67 7.51
C LYS A 237 4.40 25.80 6.64
N ASP A 238 4.98 27.00 6.59
CA ASP A 238 6.20 27.25 5.82
C ASP A 238 7.42 26.57 6.45
N ASN A 239 7.55 26.63 7.79
CA ASN A 239 8.63 25.96 8.50
C ASN A 239 8.49 24.44 8.38
N PHE A 240 7.28 23.91 8.47
CA PHE A 240 7.04 22.46 8.28
C PHE A 240 7.46 21.99 6.89
N LEU A 241 7.15 22.74 5.84
CA LEU A 241 7.60 22.41 4.49
C LEU A 241 9.13 22.38 4.40
N ASN A 242 9.82 23.34 5.03
CA ASN A 242 11.29 23.34 5.08
C ASN A 242 11.84 22.13 5.86
N ILE A 243 11.19 21.72 6.96
CA ILE A 243 11.56 20.51 7.71
C ILE A 243 11.44 19.26 6.83
N LEU A 244 10.35 19.11 6.08
CA LEU A 244 10.18 17.98 5.16
C LEU A 244 11.31 17.95 4.13
N LYS A 245 11.64 19.08 3.54
CA LYS A 245 12.70 19.23 2.55
C LYS A 245 14.08 18.87 3.12
N GLU A 246 14.41 19.36 4.29
CA GLU A 246 15.70 19.02 4.93
C GLU A 246 15.79 17.53 5.30
N LYS A 247 14.70 16.91 5.77
CA LYS A 247 14.68 15.46 6.00
C LYS A 247 14.90 14.67 4.71
N ILE A 248 14.32 15.08 3.60
CA ILE A 248 14.52 14.48 2.29
C ILE A 248 15.98 14.61 1.84
N LYS A 249 16.58 15.81 1.99
CA LYS A 249 18.00 16.04 1.67
C LYS A 249 18.93 15.16 2.51
N GLN A 250 18.66 15.02 3.80
CA GLN A 250 19.42 14.17 4.69
C GLN A 250 19.34 12.69 4.31
N LYS A 251 18.11 12.18 4.07
CA LYS A 251 17.87 10.79 3.68
C LYS A 251 18.56 10.42 2.38
N ASN A 252 18.61 11.32 1.43
CA ASN A 252 19.21 11.08 0.11
C ASN A 252 20.67 11.55 0.04
N GLN A 253 21.27 11.99 1.14
CA GLN A 253 22.67 12.44 1.23
C GLN A 253 23.01 13.53 0.17
N LEU A 254 22.02 14.34 -0.24
CA LEU A 254 22.15 15.29 -1.35
C LEU A 254 23.23 16.36 -1.15
N LYS A 255 23.71 16.56 0.09
CA LYS A 255 24.79 17.48 0.41
C LYS A 255 26.18 16.83 0.39
N LYS A 256 26.26 15.49 0.30
CA LYS A 256 27.52 14.72 0.49
C LYS A 256 28.00 14.02 -0.76
N LYS A 257 27.10 13.69 -1.68
CA LYS A 257 27.41 12.93 -2.90
C LYS A 257 27.18 13.79 -4.13
N VAL A 258 28.04 13.65 -5.10
CA VAL A 258 27.91 14.25 -6.44
C VAL A 258 27.08 13.29 -7.28
N PHE A 259 26.01 13.76 -7.89
CA PHE A 259 25.08 12.90 -8.66
C PHE A 259 25.76 12.16 -9.81
N GLU A 260 26.72 12.82 -10.44
CA GLU A 260 27.49 12.30 -11.56
C GLU A 260 28.41 11.11 -11.20
N GLU A 261 28.70 10.96 -9.88
CA GLU A 261 29.55 9.88 -9.34
C GLU A 261 28.71 8.69 -8.82
N LEU A 262 27.37 8.81 -8.75
CA LEU A 262 26.51 7.74 -8.30
C LEU A 262 26.42 6.62 -9.34
N ASN A 263 26.66 5.40 -8.90
CA ASN A 263 26.62 4.26 -9.79
C ASN A 263 25.84 3.06 -9.22
N TYR A 264 25.48 2.15 -10.13
CA TYR A 264 24.67 0.98 -9.88
C TYR A 264 25.30 0.00 -8.88
N GLU A 265 26.61 -0.20 -8.94
CA GLU A 265 27.29 -1.25 -8.15
C GLU A 265 27.53 -0.83 -6.69
N GLU A 266 27.95 0.42 -6.48
CA GLU A 266 28.35 0.91 -5.15
C GLU A 266 27.21 1.60 -4.39
N ASP A 267 26.28 2.24 -5.10
CA ASP A 267 25.27 3.11 -4.53
C ASP A 267 23.83 2.63 -4.77
N TYR A 268 23.59 1.33 -5.03
CA TYR A 268 22.32 0.77 -5.46
C TYR A 268 21.09 1.28 -4.67
N ASP A 269 21.14 1.21 -3.35
CA ASP A 269 20.03 1.65 -2.49
C ASP A 269 19.82 3.17 -2.53
N LEU A 270 20.91 3.93 -2.64
CA LEU A 270 20.84 5.39 -2.73
C LEU A 270 20.28 5.80 -4.09
N VAL A 271 20.75 5.19 -5.18
CA VAL A 271 20.25 5.42 -6.55
C VAL A 271 18.76 5.07 -6.64
N THR A 272 18.35 3.91 -6.14
CA THR A 272 16.94 3.49 -6.08
C THR A 272 16.09 4.54 -5.38
N ARG A 273 16.53 5.04 -4.22
CA ARG A 273 15.82 6.06 -3.45
C ARG A 273 15.76 7.41 -4.15
N ILE A 274 16.83 7.81 -4.84
CA ILE A 274 16.88 9.05 -5.61
C ILE A 274 15.94 8.97 -6.83
N LEU A 275 15.93 7.86 -7.55
CA LEU A 275 15.00 7.65 -8.67
C LEU A 275 13.55 7.56 -8.19
N PHE A 276 13.30 6.98 -7.03
CA PHE A 276 11.98 7.04 -6.38
C PHE A 276 11.58 8.49 -6.09
N LEU A 277 12.45 9.28 -5.45
CA LEU A 277 12.20 10.69 -5.19
C LEU A 277 11.94 11.47 -6.49
N PHE A 278 12.71 11.22 -7.53
CA PHE A 278 12.53 11.86 -8.84
C PHE A 278 11.15 11.59 -9.42
N ASN A 279 10.67 10.34 -9.34
CA ASN A 279 9.32 9.97 -9.78
C ASN A 279 8.22 10.65 -8.95
N VAL A 280 8.37 10.69 -7.63
CA VAL A 280 7.42 11.36 -6.70
C VAL A 280 7.35 12.86 -7.00
N ILE A 281 8.49 13.54 -7.15
CA ILE A 281 8.53 14.98 -7.44
C ILE A 281 8.00 15.29 -8.85
N SER A 282 8.32 14.48 -9.84
CA SER A 282 7.84 14.64 -11.21
C SER A 282 6.31 14.52 -11.27
N THR A 283 5.74 13.56 -10.53
CA THR A 283 4.28 13.43 -10.39
C THR A 283 3.69 14.64 -9.67
N MET A 284 4.32 15.09 -8.58
CA MET A 284 3.90 16.28 -7.85
C MET A 284 3.85 17.54 -8.74
N LYS A 285 4.85 17.72 -9.61
CA LYS A 285 4.95 18.86 -10.53
C LYS A 285 3.92 18.83 -11.65
N SER A 286 3.39 17.67 -12.01
CA SER A 286 2.34 17.55 -13.04
C SER A 286 1.02 18.19 -12.63
N ASN A 287 0.80 18.46 -11.33
CA ASN A 287 -0.39 19.05 -10.71
C ASN A 287 -1.73 18.35 -10.99
N HIS A 288 -1.74 17.27 -11.77
CA HIS A 288 -2.95 16.57 -12.20
C HIS A 288 -3.11 15.18 -11.59
N SER A 289 -2.05 14.66 -10.95
CA SER A 289 -2.05 13.31 -10.39
C SER A 289 -1.33 13.24 -9.06
N ARG A 290 -1.64 12.21 -8.28
CA ARG A 290 -0.91 11.82 -7.07
C ARG A 290 -0.06 10.62 -7.35
N TYR A 291 1.14 10.57 -6.77
CA TYR A 291 1.97 9.38 -6.84
C TYR A 291 1.26 8.21 -6.15
N PRO A 292 1.07 7.06 -6.81
CA PRO A 292 0.28 5.97 -6.28
C PRO A 292 1.11 5.14 -5.28
N PHE A 293 1.24 5.62 -4.04
CA PHE A 293 1.99 4.93 -2.99
C PHE A 293 1.47 3.53 -2.68
N ASN A 294 0.17 3.28 -2.87
CA ASN A 294 -0.42 1.95 -2.75
C ASN A 294 0.16 0.96 -3.77
N LEU A 295 0.30 1.36 -5.03
CA LEU A 295 0.91 0.53 -6.07
C LEU A 295 2.42 0.43 -5.86
N HIS A 296 3.08 1.55 -5.52
CA HIS A 296 4.53 1.53 -5.24
C HIS A 296 4.88 0.52 -4.15
N LYS A 297 4.04 0.37 -3.16
CA LYS A 297 4.27 -0.50 -2.01
C LYS A 297 4.08 -1.98 -2.34
N SER A 298 3.13 -2.32 -3.22
CA SER A 298 2.87 -3.71 -3.63
C SER A 298 4.01 -4.31 -4.47
N GLU A 299 4.91 -3.48 -4.97
CA GLU A 299 5.96 -3.89 -5.88
C GLU A 299 7.32 -4.05 -5.20
N LYS A 300 8.11 -5.02 -5.67
CA LYS A 300 9.54 -5.12 -5.39
C LYS A 300 10.28 -4.36 -6.48
N TRP A 301 10.95 -3.28 -6.10
CA TRP A 301 11.64 -2.39 -7.04
C TRP A 301 13.03 -2.85 -7.39
N SER A 302 13.44 -2.58 -8.64
CA SER A 302 14.77 -2.81 -9.15
C SER A 302 15.20 -1.68 -10.08
N LEU A 303 16.51 -1.57 -10.29
CA LEU A 303 17.11 -0.64 -11.25
C LEU A 303 17.26 -1.34 -12.60
N GLU A 304 16.75 -0.72 -13.64
CA GLU A 304 16.87 -1.16 -15.02
C GLU A 304 17.82 -0.25 -15.79
N HIS A 305 18.76 -0.82 -16.52
CA HIS A 305 19.63 -0.07 -17.42
C HIS A 305 18.86 0.35 -18.67
N ILE A 306 18.78 1.65 -18.91
CA ILE A 306 18.12 2.21 -20.09
C ILE A 306 18.83 1.69 -21.37
N HIS A 307 20.14 1.83 -21.43
CA HIS A 307 21.00 1.21 -22.43
C HIS A 307 21.66 -0.04 -21.80
N ALA A 308 21.52 -1.17 -22.48
CA ALA A 308 21.93 -2.46 -21.94
C ALA A 308 23.45 -2.57 -21.74
N GLN A 309 23.84 -3.24 -20.65
CA GLN A 309 25.14 -3.92 -20.59
C GLN A 309 25.21 -4.99 -21.68
N LYS A 310 26.44 -5.43 -22.03
CA LYS A 310 26.63 -6.56 -22.94
C LYS A 310 25.77 -7.74 -22.52
N SER A 311 25.30 -8.49 -23.50
CA SER A 311 24.49 -9.72 -23.32
C SER A 311 25.31 -10.89 -22.74
N GLU A 312 26.05 -10.65 -21.64
CA GLU A 312 26.94 -11.66 -21.02
C GLU A 312 26.22 -12.92 -20.55
N ASN A 313 24.89 -12.89 -20.46
CA ASN A 313 24.10 -14.01 -19.92
C ASN A 313 23.44 -14.90 -21.00
N ILE A 314 23.55 -14.58 -22.28
CA ILE A 314 23.02 -15.42 -23.36
C ILE A 314 24.13 -16.30 -23.90
N THR A 315 24.19 -17.54 -23.43
CA THR A 315 25.26 -18.49 -23.79
C THR A 315 25.02 -19.25 -25.08
N LYS A 316 23.76 -19.33 -25.53
CA LYS A 316 23.43 -20.07 -26.76
C LYS A 316 23.50 -19.18 -27.99
N ILE A 317 24.24 -19.59 -28.99
CA ILE A 317 24.39 -18.85 -30.26
C ILE A 317 23.04 -18.61 -30.95
N GLU A 318 22.11 -19.56 -30.88
CA GLU A 318 20.78 -19.42 -31.48
C GLU A 318 19.96 -18.30 -30.84
N ASP A 319 19.98 -18.21 -29.51
CA ASP A 319 19.28 -17.14 -28.76
C ASP A 319 19.89 -15.76 -29.09
N ARG A 320 21.21 -15.70 -29.29
CA ARG A 320 21.93 -14.48 -29.72
C ARG A 320 21.61 -14.09 -31.16
N LYS A 321 21.47 -15.07 -32.09
CA LYS A 321 20.99 -14.84 -33.46
C LYS A 321 19.59 -14.24 -33.48
N ASP A 322 18.67 -14.80 -32.66
CA ASP A 322 17.30 -14.27 -32.58
C ASP A 322 17.26 -12.85 -32.01
N LEU A 323 18.14 -12.54 -31.07
CA LEU A 323 18.32 -11.19 -30.57
C LEU A 323 18.82 -10.24 -31.68
N LEU A 324 19.84 -10.61 -32.46
CA LEU A 324 20.35 -9.80 -33.57
C LEU A 324 19.30 -9.60 -34.66
N LYS A 325 18.50 -10.63 -35.03
CA LYS A 325 17.36 -10.50 -35.95
C LYS A 325 16.35 -9.46 -35.46
N MET A 326 16.01 -9.49 -34.20
CA MET A 326 15.09 -8.52 -33.60
C MET A 326 15.68 -7.10 -33.63
N GLN A 327 16.98 -6.98 -33.43
CA GLN A 327 17.69 -5.69 -33.44
C GLN A 327 17.79 -5.06 -34.82
N LEU A 328 17.81 -5.85 -35.90
CA LEU A 328 17.86 -5.36 -37.30
C LEU A 328 16.80 -4.30 -37.61
N THR A 329 15.60 -4.43 -37.00
CA THR A 329 14.49 -3.50 -37.22
C THR A 329 14.77 -2.09 -36.68
N TYR A 330 15.73 -1.95 -35.77
CA TYR A 330 16.01 -0.71 -35.03
C TYR A 330 17.38 -0.10 -35.35
N ILE A 331 18.17 -0.75 -36.24
CA ILE A 331 19.49 -0.28 -36.65
C ILE A 331 19.33 0.50 -37.94
N ASP A 332 19.73 1.79 -37.91
CA ASP A 332 19.71 2.64 -39.10
C ASP A 332 21.05 2.58 -39.89
N ASP A 333 22.14 2.14 -39.24
CA ASP A 333 23.46 2.00 -39.89
C ASP A 333 23.43 0.86 -40.92
N LYS A 334 23.54 1.25 -42.20
CA LYS A 334 23.45 0.32 -43.32
C LYS A 334 24.59 -0.71 -43.35
N THR A 335 25.76 -0.35 -42.82
CA THR A 335 26.93 -1.24 -42.81
C THR A 335 26.75 -2.33 -41.80
N ILE A 336 26.41 -1.95 -40.55
CA ILE A 336 26.17 -2.90 -39.46
C ILE A 336 24.94 -3.77 -39.76
N LYS A 337 23.90 -3.19 -40.37
CA LYS A 337 22.72 -3.94 -40.80
C LYS A 337 23.05 -5.05 -41.77
N LYS A 338 23.87 -4.72 -42.81
CA LYS A 338 24.35 -5.68 -43.80
C LYS A 338 25.21 -6.76 -43.13
N ASP A 339 26.13 -6.37 -42.26
CA ASP A 339 27.01 -7.33 -41.59
C ASP A 339 26.24 -8.30 -40.69
N ILE A 340 25.13 -7.88 -40.07
CA ILE A 340 24.20 -8.77 -39.33
C ILE A 340 23.50 -9.72 -40.32
N GLU A 341 22.97 -9.21 -41.45
CA GLU A 341 22.29 -10.02 -42.44
C GLU A 341 23.25 -11.09 -43.00
N ASP A 342 24.47 -10.69 -43.38
CA ASP A 342 25.51 -11.59 -43.88
C ASP A 342 25.91 -12.65 -42.81
N LEU A 343 25.98 -12.27 -41.50
CA LEU A 343 26.25 -13.20 -40.40
C LEU A 343 25.12 -14.23 -40.24
N LEU A 344 23.88 -13.79 -40.34
CA LEU A 344 22.70 -14.64 -40.14
C LEU A 344 22.51 -15.67 -41.28
N GLU A 345 23.07 -15.44 -42.44
CA GLU A 345 23.06 -16.37 -43.60
C GLU A 345 24.12 -17.48 -43.50
N LEU A 346 25.09 -17.36 -42.56
CA LEU A 346 26.12 -18.38 -42.40
C LEU A 346 25.53 -19.67 -41.79
N GLU A 347 25.88 -20.83 -42.35
CA GLU A 347 25.48 -22.13 -41.81
C GLU A 347 26.06 -22.40 -40.41
N LYS A 348 27.26 -21.91 -40.11
CA LYS A 348 27.92 -21.98 -38.83
C LYS A 348 28.46 -20.63 -38.41
N ILE A 349 28.06 -20.15 -37.24
CA ILE A 349 28.54 -18.90 -36.66
C ILE A 349 29.45 -19.24 -35.48
N THR A 350 30.61 -18.60 -35.42
CA THR A 350 31.52 -18.74 -34.28
C THR A 350 31.20 -17.72 -33.21
N GLU A 351 31.57 -18.03 -31.95
CA GLU A 351 31.45 -17.13 -30.79
C GLU A 351 32.10 -15.75 -31.07
N GLU A 352 33.26 -15.75 -31.76
CA GLU A 352 34.01 -14.53 -32.07
C GLU A 352 33.25 -13.64 -33.08
N GLN A 353 32.68 -14.22 -34.11
CA GLN A 353 31.90 -13.49 -35.12
C GLN A 353 30.66 -12.82 -34.55
N ILE A 354 29.90 -13.56 -33.74
CA ILE A 354 28.69 -12.99 -33.18
C ILE A 354 29.01 -11.94 -32.11
N SER A 355 30.07 -12.15 -31.30
CA SER A 355 30.51 -11.19 -30.30
C SER A 355 31.05 -9.89 -30.89
N ASP A 356 31.74 -9.95 -32.05
CA ASP A 356 32.19 -8.74 -32.73
C ASP A 356 31.02 -7.86 -33.20
N ILE A 357 30.03 -8.49 -33.83
CA ILE A 357 28.83 -7.77 -34.30
C ILE A 357 28.03 -7.23 -33.08
N GLU A 358 27.82 -7.99 -32.05
CA GLU A 358 27.14 -7.51 -30.83
C GLU A 358 27.87 -6.32 -30.18
N ASN A 359 29.21 -6.34 -30.14
CA ASN A 359 29.99 -5.20 -29.66
C ASN A 359 29.80 -3.95 -30.53
N ARG A 360 29.72 -4.11 -31.84
CA ARG A 360 29.50 -2.98 -32.78
C ARG A 360 28.09 -2.45 -32.68
N VAL A 361 27.08 -3.32 -32.55
CA VAL A 361 25.70 -2.94 -32.29
C VAL A 361 25.58 -2.23 -30.93
N SER A 362 26.19 -2.78 -29.89
CA SER A 362 26.20 -2.15 -28.56
C SER A 362 26.76 -0.73 -28.63
N LYS A 363 27.85 -0.51 -29.34
CA LYS A 363 28.46 0.83 -29.55
C LYS A 363 27.54 1.85 -30.22
N LEU A 364 26.60 1.41 -31.07
CA LEU A 364 25.61 2.32 -31.65
C LEU A 364 24.67 2.93 -30.63
N PHE A 365 24.46 2.21 -29.54
CA PHE A 365 23.48 2.57 -28.51
C PHE A 365 24.10 2.98 -27.17
N THR A 366 25.42 2.87 -27.02
CA THR A 366 26.14 3.15 -25.76
C THR A 366 27.41 3.96 -25.97
N ASP A 367 27.28 5.29 -25.90
CA ASP A 367 28.46 6.18 -25.75
C ASP A 367 28.83 6.52 -24.33
N LYS A 368 28.32 5.80 -23.30
CA LYS A 368 28.37 6.23 -21.89
C LYS A 368 28.71 5.14 -20.89
N GLU A 369 29.20 5.59 -19.74
CA GLU A 369 29.39 4.78 -18.54
C GLU A 369 28.09 4.11 -18.14
N ILE A 370 28.02 2.79 -18.28
CA ILE A 370 26.79 1.99 -18.23
C ILE A 370 26.13 2.04 -16.85
N HIS A 371 26.91 2.23 -15.79
CA HIS A 371 26.48 2.15 -14.40
C HIS A 371 26.09 3.46 -13.74
N THR A 372 26.15 4.57 -14.49
CA THR A 372 25.80 5.89 -13.96
C THR A 372 24.29 6.07 -13.81
N ILE A 373 23.85 6.91 -12.87
CA ILE A 373 22.43 7.13 -12.55
C ILE A 373 21.61 7.60 -13.75
N ASP A 374 22.23 8.28 -14.71
CA ASP A 374 21.57 8.77 -15.93
C ASP A 374 21.20 7.66 -16.92
N ASN A 375 21.82 6.49 -16.79
CA ASN A 375 21.47 5.29 -17.53
C ASN A 375 20.55 4.33 -16.76
N LEU A 376 19.99 4.75 -15.64
CA LEU A 376 19.18 3.89 -14.76
C LEU A 376 17.73 4.38 -14.66
N ALA A 377 16.80 3.44 -14.67
CA ALA A 377 15.37 3.68 -14.47
C ALA A 377 14.82 2.77 -13.38
N LEU A 378 13.79 3.25 -12.67
CA LEU A 378 13.11 2.48 -11.65
C LEU A 378 11.98 1.64 -12.28
N LEU A 379 12.00 0.33 -12.05
CA LEU A 379 10.99 -0.59 -12.57
C LEU A 379 10.69 -1.68 -11.53
N SER A 380 9.51 -2.29 -11.57
CA SER A 380 9.22 -3.46 -10.74
C SER A 380 10.17 -4.60 -11.10
N ARG A 381 10.49 -5.48 -10.15
CA ARG A 381 11.40 -6.60 -10.40
C ARG A 381 10.86 -7.55 -11.47
N ASP A 382 9.55 -7.76 -11.49
CA ASP A 382 8.89 -8.68 -12.41
C ASP A 382 8.87 -8.09 -13.83
N ASP A 383 8.50 -6.81 -13.97
CA ASP A 383 8.58 -6.12 -15.26
C ASP A 383 10.03 -6.03 -15.77
N ASN A 384 10.99 -5.73 -14.88
CA ASN A 384 12.40 -5.67 -15.20
C ASN A 384 12.92 -7.00 -15.74
N SER A 385 12.58 -8.12 -15.09
CA SER A 385 12.96 -9.47 -15.56
C SER A 385 12.48 -9.74 -16.98
N SER A 386 11.34 -9.17 -17.37
CA SER A 386 10.78 -9.34 -18.71
C SER A 386 11.59 -8.62 -19.79
N LEU A 387 12.30 -7.54 -19.43
CA LEU A 387 13.05 -6.71 -20.40
C LEU A 387 14.32 -7.39 -20.89
N ASN A 388 14.90 -8.29 -20.08
CA ASN A 388 16.20 -8.93 -20.36
C ASN A 388 17.29 -7.89 -20.71
N ASN A 389 18.45 -8.33 -21.15
CA ASN A 389 19.53 -7.44 -21.62
C ASN A 389 19.27 -6.93 -23.07
N SER A 390 18.03 -6.59 -23.38
CA SER A 390 17.64 -6.11 -24.72
C SER A 390 18.15 -4.69 -24.97
N ILE A 391 18.32 -4.33 -26.23
CA ILE A 391 18.66 -2.96 -26.65
C ILE A 391 17.46 -2.01 -26.36
N PHE A 392 17.75 -0.72 -26.26
CA PHE A 392 16.77 0.31 -25.91
C PHE A 392 15.46 0.26 -26.73
N PRO A 393 15.45 0.13 -28.07
CA PRO A 393 14.21 0.06 -28.84
C PRO A 393 13.33 -1.15 -28.46
N ALA A 394 13.94 -2.32 -28.24
CA ALA A 394 13.21 -3.52 -27.82
C ALA A 394 12.64 -3.37 -26.41
N LYS A 395 13.41 -2.80 -25.48
CA LYS A 395 12.91 -2.45 -24.12
C LYS A 395 11.73 -1.47 -24.22
N ARG A 396 11.83 -0.47 -25.07
CA ARG A 396 10.76 0.50 -25.31
C ARG A 396 9.46 -0.14 -25.74
N ASP A 397 9.50 -1.09 -26.68
CA ASP A 397 8.28 -1.76 -27.15
C ASP A 397 7.69 -2.67 -26.06
N LYS A 398 8.52 -3.32 -25.27
CA LYS A 398 8.05 -4.06 -24.08
C LYS A 398 7.41 -3.15 -23.05
N ILE A 399 8.03 -2.02 -22.71
CA ILE A 399 7.46 -1.03 -21.77
C ILE A 399 6.12 -0.50 -22.28
N LYS A 400 5.96 -0.25 -23.59
CA LYS A 400 4.67 0.13 -24.18
C LYS A 400 3.59 -0.95 -23.98
N ASN A 401 3.96 -2.21 -24.13
CA ASN A 401 3.02 -3.32 -23.92
C ASN A 401 2.63 -3.46 -22.46
N LEU A 402 3.60 -3.43 -21.55
CA LEU A 402 3.35 -3.43 -20.09
C LEU A 402 2.42 -2.28 -19.68
N ASP A 403 2.64 -1.07 -20.21
CA ASP A 403 1.78 0.09 -19.95
C ASP A 403 0.35 -0.11 -20.47
N LYS A 404 0.18 -0.73 -21.64
CA LYS A 404 -1.14 -1.08 -22.19
C LYS A 404 -1.86 -2.18 -21.39
N GLU A 405 -1.12 -3.10 -20.81
CA GLU A 405 -1.61 -4.19 -19.97
C GLU A 405 -1.96 -3.72 -18.54
N GLY A 406 -1.61 -2.47 -18.20
CA GLY A 406 -1.97 -1.84 -16.93
C GLY A 406 -0.92 -1.98 -15.83
N SER A 407 0.30 -2.43 -16.13
CA SER A 407 1.42 -2.43 -15.18
C SER A 407 1.72 -1.02 -14.66
N PHE A 408 2.01 -0.90 -13.37
CA PHE A 408 2.43 0.36 -12.79
C PHE A 408 3.88 0.68 -13.14
N ILE A 409 4.06 1.51 -14.15
CA ILE A 409 5.37 2.02 -14.56
C ILE A 409 5.54 3.46 -14.08
N PRO A 410 6.59 3.77 -13.28
CA PRO A 410 6.82 5.12 -12.79
C PRO A 410 6.95 6.14 -13.91
N ILE A 411 6.47 7.38 -13.68
CA ILE A 411 6.34 8.40 -14.73
C ILE A 411 7.67 8.75 -15.42
N CYS A 412 8.77 8.79 -14.67
CA CYS A 412 10.08 9.08 -15.23
C CYS A 412 10.57 7.94 -16.13
N THR A 413 10.34 6.68 -15.72
CA THR A 413 10.62 5.51 -16.54
C THR A 413 9.79 5.53 -17.83
N LYS A 414 8.48 5.80 -17.74
CA LYS A 414 7.64 6.01 -18.94
C LYS A 414 8.22 7.10 -19.83
N ASN A 415 8.58 8.25 -19.28
CA ASN A 415 9.10 9.37 -20.06
C ASN A 415 10.38 9.02 -20.79
N VAL A 416 11.30 8.29 -20.16
CA VAL A 416 12.54 7.84 -20.79
C VAL A 416 12.27 6.92 -21.99
N PHE A 417 11.40 5.92 -21.81
CA PHE A 417 11.15 4.92 -22.85
C PHE A 417 10.13 5.37 -23.90
N LEU A 418 9.18 6.25 -23.57
CA LEU A 418 8.09 6.62 -24.47
C LEU A 418 8.30 7.95 -25.22
N LYS A 419 9.09 8.87 -24.67
CA LYS A 419 9.46 10.10 -25.37
C LYS A 419 10.68 9.87 -26.28
N TYR A 420 10.68 10.47 -27.45
CA TYR A 420 11.88 10.62 -28.26
C TYR A 420 12.80 11.62 -27.54
N TYR A 421 13.79 11.13 -26.83
CA TYR A 421 14.91 11.97 -26.45
C TYR A 421 15.86 12.03 -27.66
N SER A 422 15.99 13.23 -28.23
CA SER A 422 17.19 13.58 -28.97
C SER A 422 18.38 13.40 -28.02
N ASN A 423 19.43 12.78 -28.46
CA ASN A 423 20.75 12.42 -27.95
C ASN A 423 21.37 13.18 -26.74
N ASP A 424 20.60 13.79 -25.84
CA ASP A 424 21.13 14.63 -24.77
C ASP A 424 20.77 14.09 -23.37
N VAL A 425 21.51 13.05 -22.98
CA VAL A 425 21.46 12.46 -21.61
C VAL A 425 21.97 13.46 -20.56
N LYS A 426 22.82 14.43 -20.94
CA LYS A 426 23.17 15.56 -20.06
C LYS A 426 21.96 16.39 -19.69
N GLU A 427 20.93 16.45 -20.54
CA GLU A 427 19.67 17.12 -20.23
C GLU A 427 18.81 16.32 -19.23
N ALA A 428 18.80 14.99 -19.27
CA ALA A 428 18.09 14.16 -18.29
C ALA A 428 18.72 14.29 -16.87
N LEU A 429 20.06 14.27 -16.78
CA LEU A 429 20.77 14.57 -15.52
C LEU A 429 20.52 15.99 -15.03
N LYS A 430 20.53 16.96 -15.94
CA LYS A 430 20.17 18.34 -15.60
C LYS A 430 18.71 18.46 -15.17
N GLU A 431 17.78 17.70 -15.77
CA GLU A 431 16.39 17.66 -15.32
C GLU A 431 16.24 16.97 -13.96
N ILE A 432 16.92 15.85 -13.70
CA ILE A 432 16.95 15.23 -12.35
C ILE A 432 17.54 16.22 -11.36
N LYS A 433 18.67 16.83 -11.67
CA LYS A 433 19.32 17.83 -10.82
C LYS A 433 18.46 19.09 -10.66
N ARG A 434 17.86 19.61 -11.74
CA ARG A 434 16.89 20.71 -11.70
C ARG A 434 15.61 20.34 -10.96
N ALA A 435 15.08 19.11 -11.12
CA ALA A 435 13.89 18.67 -10.40
C ALA A 435 14.16 18.51 -8.90
N LEU A 436 15.31 18.01 -8.52
CA LEU A 436 15.73 17.85 -7.15
C LEU A 436 16.18 19.17 -6.51
N LEU A 437 16.80 20.09 -7.28
CA LEU A 437 17.24 21.40 -6.81
C LEU A 437 16.16 22.47 -6.98
N ALA A 438 15.36 22.46 -8.07
CA ALA A 438 14.28 23.43 -8.33
C ALA A 438 12.95 23.05 -7.69
N ALA A 439 12.86 21.88 -7.02
CA ALA A 439 11.81 21.68 -6.04
C ALA A 439 11.99 22.64 -4.86
N ASP A 440 12.98 23.62 -4.94
CA ASP A 440 13.33 24.33 -3.72
C ASP A 440 13.21 23.35 -2.52
N VAL A 441 13.61 22.10 -2.77
CA VAL A 441 13.69 21.06 -1.75
C VAL A 441 15.10 21.09 -1.18
#